data_8b7d5af0471760533f5df484bf239958
#
_entry.id   8b7d5af0471760533f5df484bf239958
#
_cell.length_a   1.000
_cell.length_b   1.000
_cell.length_c   1.000
_cell.angle_alpha   90.00
_cell.angle_beta   90.00
_cell.angle_gamma   90.00
#
_symmetry.space_group_name_H-M   'P 1'
#
loop_
_entity.id
_entity.type
_entity.pdbx_description
1 polymer ?
#
loop_
_entity_poly.entity_id
_entity_poly.type
_entity_poly.pdbx_seq_one_letter_code
_entity_poly.pdbx_strand_id
1 'polypeptide(L)'
;MKKVSVFGSAKCIPGDIEYEAAYKIGQLLGEAGFSVATGGYQGTMEAVSKGASEYDVEVTGCIVPNLFQGRSDGNQYLSNKIVDNNLSERIGSLIKYSNIIIVLPGTIGTLTELFVVWNQEFIKECNDIEEIIK
;
A
#
# COMPACT_ATOMS: atom_id res chain seq x y z
N MET A 1 13.13 11.11 -4.84
CA MET A 1 13.12 9.81 -4.13
C MET A 1 12.02 8.95 -4.72
N LYS A 2 12.35 7.73 -5.09
CA LYS A 2 11.37 6.81 -5.69
C LYS A 2 10.53 6.16 -4.60
N LYS A 3 9.23 6.34 -4.65
CA LYS A 3 8.27 5.78 -3.70
C LYS A 3 7.06 5.20 -4.43
N VAL A 4 6.47 4.16 -3.88
CA VAL A 4 5.26 3.53 -4.38
C VAL A 4 4.39 3.04 -3.23
N SER A 5 3.09 3.22 -3.33
CA SER A 5 2.11 2.61 -2.42
C SER A 5 1.47 1.41 -3.08
N VAL A 6 1.31 0.32 -2.35
CA VAL A 6 0.77 -0.93 -2.87
C VAL A 6 -0.45 -1.34 -2.04
N PHE A 7 -1.58 -1.49 -2.71
CA PHE A 7 -2.83 -1.98 -2.13
C PHE A 7 -3.05 -3.45 -2.48
N GLY A 8 -3.56 -4.23 -1.55
CA GLY A 8 -3.83 -5.65 -1.80
C GLY A 8 -4.50 -6.36 -0.63
N SER A 9 -4.74 -7.65 -0.79
CA SER A 9 -5.46 -8.47 0.16
C SER A 9 -4.63 -8.90 1.37
N ALA A 10 -5.30 -9.09 2.51
CA ALA A 10 -4.70 -9.70 3.71
C ALA A 10 -4.85 -11.24 3.75
N LYS A 11 -5.48 -11.87 2.77
CA LYS A 11 -5.95 -13.26 2.87
C LYS A 11 -4.99 -14.33 2.33
N CYS A 12 -4.09 -13.99 1.40
CA CYS A 12 -3.16 -14.98 0.86
C CYS A 12 -2.04 -15.33 1.85
N ILE A 13 -1.50 -16.53 1.70
CA ILE A 13 -0.42 -17.06 2.52
C ILE A 13 0.78 -17.46 1.62
N PRO A 14 2.00 -17.58 2.18
CA PRO A 14 3.15 -18.07 1.43
C PRO A 14 2.84 -19.39 0.69
N GLY A 15 3.20 -19.45 -0.59
CA GLY A 15 2.88 -20.55 -1.49
C GLY A 15 1.68 -20.31 -2.40
N ASP A 16 0.78 -19.43 -2.03
CA ASP A 16 -0.31 -19.02 -2.92
C ASP A 16 0.22 -18.22 -4.11
N ILE A 17 -0.42 -18.38 -5.27
CA ILE A 17 -0.04 -17.65 -6.50
C ILE A 17 -0.01 -16.14 -6.28
N GLU A 18 -1.02 -15.61 -5.59
CA GLU A 18 -1.13 -14.18 -5.29
C GLU A 18 0.00 -13.70 -4.37
N TYR A 19 0.34 -14.48 -3.35
CA TYR A 19 1.44 -14.15 -2.44
C TYR A 19 2.78 -14.11 -3.18
N GLU A 20 3.07 -15.13 -3.96
CA GLU A 20 4.33 -15.23 -4.71
C GLU A 20 4.46 -14.15 -5.78
N ALA A 21 3.36 -13.79 -6.45
CA ALA A 21 3.33 -12.68 -7.40
C ALA A 21 3.61 -11.33 -6.69
N ALA A 22 2.98 -11.09 -5.55
CA ALA A 22 3.19 -9.89 -4.75
C ALA A 22 4.64 -9.82 -4.20
N TYR A 23 5.19 -10.94 -3.77
CA TYR A 23 6.59 -11.04 -3.36
C TYR A 23 7.54 -10.66 -4.49
N LYS A 24 7.30 -11.17 -5.69
CA LYS A 24 8.09 -10.82 -6.88
C LYS A 24 8.00 -9.33 -7.23
N ILE A 25 6.82 -8.75 -7.11
CA ILE A 25 6.63 -7.30 -7.29
C ILE A 25 7.47 -6.53 -6.28
N GLY A 26 7.45 -6.93 -5.01
CA GLY A 26 8.29 -6.32 -3.97
C GLY A 26 9.78 -6.37 -4.29
N GLN A 27 10.27 -7.52 -4.78
CA GLN A 27 11.66 -7.67 -5.21
C GLN A 27 12.00 -6.72 -6.37
N LEU A 28 11.17 -6.66 -7.39
CA LEU A 28 11.39 -5.78 -8.55
C LEU A 28 11.38 -4.30 -8.16
N LEU A 29 10.51 -3.90 -7.26
CA LEU A 29 10.46 -2.54 -6.74
C LEU A 29 11.72 -2.20 -5.94
N GLY A 30 12.13 -3.09 -5.03
CA GLY A 30 13.35 -2.92 -4.24
C GLY A 30 14.60 -2.86 -5.10
N GLU A 31 14.74 -3.76 -6.08
CA GLU A 31 15.83 -3.78 -7.05
C GLU A 31 15.91 -2.47 -7.86
N ALA A 32 14.76 -1.92 -8.22
CA ALA A 32 14.68 -0.63 -8.93
C ALA A 32 14.87 0.61 -8.01
N GLY A 33 15.09 0.41 -6.71
CA GLY A 33 15.33 1.47 -5.74
C GLY A 33 14.08 2.18 -5.25
N PHE A 34 12.90 1.56 -5.36
CA PHE A 34 11.66 2.11 -4.82
C PHE A 34 11.48 1.75 -3.35
N SER A 35 11.29 2.76 -2.51
CA SER A 35 10.71 2.57 -1.19
C SER A 35 9.22 2.29 -1.32
N VAL A 36 8.71 1.38 -0.50
CA VAL A 36 7.33 0.92 -0.61
C VAL A 36 6.52 1.22 0.66
N ALA A 37 5.24 1.51 0.48
CA ALA A 37 4.27 1.54 1.57
C ALA A 37 3.12 0.59 1.29
N THR A 38 2.70 -0.14 2.31
CA THR A 38 1.57 -1.06 2.28
C THR A 38 0.70 -0.84 3.51
N GLY A 39 -0.41 -1.56 3.59
CA GLY A 39 -1.22 -1.61 4.80
C GLY A 39 -0.53 -2.26 6.01
N GLY A 40 0.66 -2.81 5.86
CA GLY A 40 1.52 -3.23 6.95
C GLY A 40 1.21 -4.58 7.60
N TYR A 41 0.17 -5.27 7.17
CA TYR A 41 -0.24 -6.55 7.76
C TYR A 41 0.17 -7.76 6.89
N GLN A 42 -0.66 -8.78 6.85
CA GLN A 42 -0.41 -10.07 6.19
C GLN A 42 -0.82 -10.06 4.71
N GLY A 43 -0.71 -11.20 4.07
CA GLY A 43 -1.13 -11.40 2.69
C GLY A 43 -0.22 -10.73 1.68
N THR A 44 -0.80 -10.07 0.68
CA THR A 44 -0.02 -9.36 -0.34
C THR A 44 0.79 -8.21 0.25
N MET A 45 0.31 -7.56 1.32
CA MET A 45 1.06 -6.52 2.03
C MET A 45 2.36 -7.06 2.60
N GLU A 46 2.32 -8.21 3.27
CA GLU A 46 3.51 -8.89 3.78
C GLU A 46 4.44 -9.34 2.65
N ALA A 47 3.88 -9.93 1.59
CA ALA A 47 4.66 -10.42 0.46
C ALA A 47 5.45 -9.32 -0.24
N VAL A 48 4.83 -8.17 -0.52
CA VAL A 48 5.50 -6.98 -1.08
C VAL A 48 6.58 -6.48 -0.13
N SER A 49 6.26 -6.36 1.15
CA SER A 49 7.22 -5.92 2.18
C SER A 49 8.43 -6.85 2.26
N LYS A 50 8.20 -8.16 2.24
CA LYS A 50 9.25 -9.18 2.24
C LYS A 50 10.18 -9.03 1.03
N GLY A 51 9.62 -8.92 -0.17
CA GLY A 51 10.41 -8.78 -1.39
C GLY A 51 11.25 -7.49 -1.42
N ALA A 52 10.64 -6.37 -1.02
CA ALA A 52 11.34 -5.09 -0.96
C ALA A 52 12.41 -5.04 0.13
N SER A 53 12.19 -5.71 1.26
CA SER A 53 13.13 -5.75 2.39
C SER A 53 14.47 -6.45 2.09
N GLU A 54 14.55 -7.18 0.98
CA GLU A 54 15.79 -7.80 0.51
C GLU A 54 16.78 -6.78 -0.10
N TYR A 55 16.32 -5.55 -0.30
CA TYR A 55 17.10 -4.46 -0.90
C TYR A 55 17.23 -3.29 0.08
N ASP A 56 18.14 -2.38 -0.20
CA ASP A 56 18.37 -1.18 0.63
C ASP A 56 17.34 -0.08 0.32
N VAL A 57 16.07 -0.36 0.64
CA VAL A 57 14.95 0.57 0.50
C VAL A 57 14.10 0.59 1.76
N GLU A 58 13.42 1.71 2.01
CA GLU A 58 12.48 1.80 3.13
C GLU A 58 11.21 0.98 2.83
N VAL A 59 10.78 0.20 3.81
CA VAL A 59 9.54 -0.60 3.77
C VAL A 59 8.62 -0.10 4.87
N THR A 60 7.60 0.66 4.49
CA THR A 60 6.68 1.32 5.42
C THR A 60 5.35 0.57 5.49
N GLY A 61 4.87 0.35 6.70
CA GLY A 61 3.50 -0.13 6.95
C GLY A 61 2.63 0.96 7.55
N CYS A 62 1.48 1.23 6.96
CA CYS A 62 0.45 2.08 7.55
C CYS A 62 -0.50 1.21 8.38
N ILE A 63 -0.43 1.30 9.69
CA ILE A 63 -1.14 0.42 10.61
C ILE A 63 -2.12 1.19 11.50
N VAL A 64 -3.17 0.50 11.95
CA VAL A 64 -4.10 0.98 12.97
C VAL A 64 -4.12 -0.04 14.10
N PRO A 65 -3.38 0.20 15.19
CA PRO A 65 -3.35 -0.72 16.33
C PRO A 65 -4.75 -0.97 16.89
N ASN A 66 -5.01 -2.20 17.28
CA ASN A 66 -6.28 -2.64 17.88
C ASN A 66 -7.53 -2.59 17.00
N LEU A 67 -7.44 -2.17 15.75
CA LEU A 67 -8.59 -2.16 14.85
C LEU A 67 -8.98 -3.59 14.40
N PHE A 68 -7.99 -4.43 14.16
CA PHE A 68 -8.19 -5.79 13.71
C PHE A 68 -7.82 -6.79 14.79
N GLN A 69 -8.80 -7.54 15.29
CA GLN A 69 -8.54 -8.60 16.27
C GLN A 69 -7.55 -9.64 15.72
N GLY A 70 -6.59 -10.02 16.54
CA GLY A 70 -5.59 -11.04 16.20
C GLY A 70 -4.51 -10.59 15.22
N ARG A 71 -4.49 -9.32 14.79
CA ARG A 71 -3.39 -8.76 14.01
C ARG A 71 -2.38 -8.08 14.91
N SER A 72 -1.11 -8.34 14.64
CA SER A 72 0.00 -7.71 15.35
C SER A 72 0.19 -6.25 14.92
N ASP A 73 1.17 -5.58 15.49
CA ASP A 73 1.55 -4.21 15.15
C ASP A 73 2.31 -4.09 13.81
N GLY A 74 1.90 -4.87 12.82
CA GLY A 74 2.52 -4.93 11.50
C GLY A 74 3.34 -6.20 11.27
N ASN A 75 3.69 -6.48 10.00
CA ASN A 75 4.50 -7.64 9.66
C ASN A 75 5.99 -7.41 9.98
N GLN A 76 6.73 -8.51 10.04
CA GLN A 76 8.15 -8.51 10.43
C GLN A 76 9.11 -7.85 9.43
N TYR A 77 8.67 -7.57 8.21
CA TYR A 77 9.52 -7.03 7.14
C TYR A 77 9.51 -5.50 7.05
N LEU A 78 8.74 -4.84 7.90
CA LEU A 78 8.66 -3.38 7.93
C LEU A 78 9.92 -2.78 8.56
N SER A 79 10.51 -1.80 7.88
CA SER A 79 11.59 -0.98 8.45
C SER A 79 11.05 0.32 9.08
N ASN A 80 9.83 0.71 8.72
CA ASN A 80 9.16 1.91 9.25
C ASN A 80 7.66 1.68 9.40
N LYS A 81 7.02 2.37 10.34
CA LYS A 81 5.59 2.29 10.58
C LYS A 81 4.98 3.68 10.67
N ILE A 82 3.86 3.87 9.99
CA ILE A 82 2.97 5.00 10.20
C ILE A 82 1.78 4.48 10.99
N VAL A 83 1.61 5.01 12.20
CA VAL A 83 0.53 4.60 13.11
C VAL A 83 -0.61 5.60 12.98
N ASP A 84 -1.71 5.15 12.43
CA ASP A 84 -2.93 5.94 12.24
C ASP A 84 -3.99 5.55 13.28
N ASN A 85 -4.96 6.44 13.52
CA ASN A 85 -5.99 6.24 14.54
C ASN A 85 -7.22 5.50 14.02
N ASN A 86 -7.45 5.51 12.71
CA ASN A 86 -8.61 4.88 12.07
C ASN A 86 -8.31 4.55 10.59
N LEU A 87 -9.25 3.85 9.96
CA LEU A 87 -9.13 3.44 8.55
C LEU A 87 -9.00 4.62 7.59
N SER A 88 -9.73 5.68 7.81
CA SER A 88 -9.71 6.85 6.92
C SER A 88 -8.34 7.53 6.93
N GLU A 89 -7.74 7.69 8.10
CA GLU A 89 -6.37 8.22 8.23
C GLU A 89 -5.35 7.30 7.56
N ARG A 90 -5.48 5.98 7.74
CA ARG A 90 -4.60 4.99 7.13
C ARG A 90 -4.63 5.06 5.60
N ILE A 91 -5.82 5.14 5.00
CA ILE A 91 -5.96 5.33 3.56
C ILE A 91 -5.31 6.64 3.13
N GLY A 92 -5.54 7.72 3.87
CA GLY A 92 -4.91 9.02 3.64
C GLY A 92 -3.38 8.96 3.67
N SER A 93 -2.81 8.24 4.64
CA SER A 93 -1.35 8.05 4.75
C SER A 93 -0.78 7.29 3.56
N LEU A 94 -1.44 6.23 3.10
CA LEU A 94 -1.04 5.47 1.91
C LEU A 94 -1.07 6.33 0.64
N ILE A 95 -2.09 7.16 0.48
CA ILE A 95 -2.23 8.05 -0.69
C ILE A 95 -1.18 9.16 -0.67
N LYS A 96 -0.89 9.73 0.49
CA LYS A 96 0.11 10.80 0.65
C LYS A 96 1.55 10.29 0.49
N TYR A 97 1.79 9.02 0.73
CA TYR A 97 3.12 8.44 0.67
C TYR A 97 3.74 8.53 -0.72
N SER A 98 2.95 8.32 -1.76
CA SER A 98 3.44 8.30 -3.14
C SER A 98 2.37 8.72 -4.15
N ASN A 99 2.80 9.31 -5.25
CA ASN A 99 1.95 9.56 -6.43
C ASN A 99 1.83 8.32 -7.35
N ILE A 100 2.58 7.26 -7.06
CA ILE A 100 2.50 6.00 -7.80
C ILE A 100 1.82 4.98 -6.89
N ILE A 101 0.75 4.41 -7.40
CA ILE A 101 -0.05 3.42 -6.66
C ILE A 101 -0.20 2.17 -7.51
N ILE A 102 0.13 1.04 -6.93
CA ILE A 102 -0.08 -0.29 -7.52
C ILE A 102 -1.23 -0.95 -6.76
N VAL A 103 -2.22 -1.43 -7.48
CA VAL A 103 -3.36 -2.15 -6.90
C VAL A 103 -3.26 -3.61 -7.31
N LEU A 104 -3.10 -4.48 -6.32
CA LEU A 104 -3.10 -5.93 -6.50
C LEU A 104 -4.51 -6.48 -6.25
N PRO A 105 -4.82 -7.69 -6.74
CA PRO A 105 -6.09 -8.34 -6.43
C PRO A 105 -6.34 -8.37 -4.92
N GLY A 106 -7.57 -8.07 -4.52
CA GLY A 106 -7.92 -7.96 -3.12
C GLY A 106 -9.41 -8.05 -2.85
N THR A 107 -9.79 -7.68 -1.65
CA THR A 107 -11.15 -7.71 -1.15
C THR A 107 -11.74 -6.30 -1.05
N ILE A 108 -12.81 -6.13 -0.27
CA ILE A 108 -13.52 -4.85 -0.14
C ILE A 108 -12.59 -3.71 0.37
N GLY A 109 -11.62 -4.01 1.22
CA GLY A 109 -10.66 -3.01 1.69
C GLY A 109 -9.80 -2.45 0.56
N THR A 110 -9.29 -3.33 -0.31
CA THR A 110 -8.52 -2.93 -1.50
C THR A 110 -9.36 -2.11 -2.47
N LEU A 111 -10.61 -2.49 -2.70
CA LEU A 111 -11.54 -1.72 -3.53
C LEU A 111 -11.83 -0.33 -2.93
N THR A 112 -12.00 -0.24 -1.63
CA THR A 112 -12.20 1.02 -0.92
C THR A 112 -11.02 1.96 -1.14
N GLU A 113 -9.81 1.47 -0.98
CA GLU A 113 -8.58 2.23 -1.21
C GLU A 113 -8.48 2.70 -2.68
N LEU A 114 -8.75 1.80 -3.62
CA LEU A 114 -8.75 2.11 -5.05
C LEU A 114 -9.77 3.21 -5.39
N PHE A 115 -11.00 3.11 -4.91
CA PHE A 115 -12.03 4.09 -5.22
C PHE A 115 -11.77 5.45 -4.57
N VAL A 116 -11.18 5.51 -3.40
CA VAL A 116 -10.77 6.78 -2.79
C VAL A 116 -9.73 7.48 -3.66
N VAL A 117 -8.70 6.77 -4.12
CA VAL A 117 -7.67 7.32 -5.02
C VAL A 117 -8.30 7.78 -6.34
N TRP A 118 -9.10 6.96 -6.94
CA TRP A 118 -9.75 7.27 -8.22
C TRP A 118 -10.65 8.50 -8.11
N ASN A 119 -11.44 8.58 -7.04
CA ASN A 119 -12.27 9.74 -6.81
C ASN A 119 -11.46 11.03 -6.62
N GLN A 120 -10.34 10.97 -5.93
CA GLN A 120 -9.47 12.14 -5.76
C GLN A 120 -8.87 12.62 -7.08
N GLU A 121 -8.42 11.72 -7.93
CA GLU A 121 -7.90 12.08 -9.26
C GLU A 121 -9.01 12.65 -10.15
N PHE A 122 -10.20 12.07 -10.12
CA PHE A 122 -11.38 12.60 -10.82
C PHE A 122 -11.72 14.04 -10.41
N ILE A 123 -11.68 14.34 -9.11
CA ILE A 123 -11.91 15.69 -8.58
C ILE A 123 -10.86 16.67 -9.08
N LYS A 124 -9.59 16.28 -9.11
CA LYS A 124 -8.52 17.12 -9.68
C LYS A 124 -8.77 17.44 -11.15
N GLU A 125 -9.09 16.43 -11.96
CA GLU A 125 -9.40 16.63 -13.38
C GLU A 125 -10.57 17.60 -13.58
N CYS A 126 -11.62 17.51 -12.78
CA CYS A 126 -12.75 18.45 -12.82
C CYS A 126 -12.31 19.86 -12.51
N ASN A 127 -11.49 20.07 -11.48
CA ASN A 127 -11.00 21.39 -11.09
C ASN A 127 -10.08 21.98 -12.17
N ASP A 128 -9.20 21.18 -12.76
CA ASP A 128 -8.31 21.61 -13.83
C ASP A 128 -9.08 22.06 -15.09
N ILE A 129 -10.17 21.36 -15.43
CA ILE A 129 -11.05 21.73 -16.53
C ILE A 129 -11.76 23.07 -16.22
N GLU A 130 -12.25 23.26 -15.01
CA GLU A 130 -12.88 24.53 -14.59
C GLU A 130 -11.91 25.71 -14.69
N GLU A 131 -10.65 25.54 -14.35
CA GLU A 131 -9.63 26.58 -14.49
C GLU A 131 -9.35 26.93 -15.97
N ILE A 132 -9.39 25.96 -16.88
CA ILE A 132 -9.19 26.18 -18.32
C ILE A 132 -10.35 26.93 -18.95
N ILE A 133 -11.58 26.72 -18.42
CA ILE A 133 -12.78 27.34 -18.95
C ILE A 133 -12.97 28.80 -18.45
N LYS A 134 -12.35 29.15 -17.34
CA LYS A 134 -12.36 30.53 -16.78
C LYS A 134 -11.42 31.44 -17.55
#